data_2ce1b833f58ab5bc9b1ceb1dbf2024a8
#
_entry.id   2ce1b833f58ab5bc9b1ceb1dbf2024a8
#
_cell.length_a   1.000
_cell.length_b   1.000
_cell.length_c   1.000
_cell.angle_alpha   90.00
_cell.angle_beta   90.00
_cell.angle_gamma   90.00
#
_symmetry.space_group_name_H-M   'P 1'
#
loop_
_entity.id
_entity.type
_entity.pdbx_description
1 polymer ?
#
loop_
_entity_poly.entity_id
_entity_poly.type
_entity_poly.pdbx_seq_one_letter_code
_entity_poly.pdbx_strand_id
1 'polypeptide(L)'
;MSLKSLKTLAKQSHPVQLTVEVNERLPYYIQAPCVLTCEVAVQHERRYYVLNLKSSGQLIINCQRCLQDFAYAYNHKSEVAICESDEIANQLMSSMDCMVQSDDDLDLLEIVTDDLHLFSPEKHDECRLNKALYYPSL
;
A
#
# COMPACT_ATOMS: atom_id res chain seq x y z
N MET A 1 -6.34 -1.68 -14.54
CA MET A 1 -5.31 -1.10 -15.17
C MET A 1 -4.49 -0.19 -14.35
N SER A 2 -3.35 -0.61 -14.06
CA SER A 2 -2.55 0.05 -13.03
C SER A 2 -1.13 0.38 -13.46
N LEU A 3 -0.78 0.09 -14.70
CA LEU A 3 0.55 0.42 -15.19
C LEU A 3 0.60 1.88 -15.64
N LYS A 4 1.61 2.57 -15.18
CA LYS A 4 1.86 3.97 -15.53
C LYS A 4 3.34 4.14 -15.84
N SER A 5 3.65 5.06 -16.75
CA SER A 5 5.03 5.37 -17.09
C SER A 5 5.64 6.26 -16.01
N LEU A 6 6.77 5.84 -15.47
CA LEU A 6 7.50 6.63 -14.48
C LEU A 6 7.92 7.98 -15.06
N LYS A 7 8.36 7.99 -16.31
CA LYS A 7 8.76 9.24 -16.95
C LYS A 7 7.61 10.20 -17.09
N THR A 8 6.45 9.67 -17.47
CA THR A 8 5.26 10.50 -17.62
C THR A 8 4.82 11.08 -16.30
N LEU A 9 4.81 10.26 -15.25
CA LEU A 9 4.42 10.73 -13.93
C LEU A 9 5.41 11.75 -13.38
N ALA A 10 6.68 11.58 -13.67
CA ALA A 10 7.70 12.51 -13.18
C ALA A 10 7.58 13.90 -13.82
N LYS A 11 6.92 13.99 -14.97
CA LYS A 11 6.71 15.26 -15.64
C LYS A 11 5.51 16.05 -15.14
N GLN A 12 4.67 15.41 -14.32
CA GLN A 12 3.49 16.08 -13.80
C GLN A 12 3.89 17.07 -12.71
N SER A 13 3.27 18.25 -12.74
CA SER A 13 3.54 19.26 -11.73
C SER A 13 2.74 19.04 -10.44
N HIS A 14 1.73 18.19 -10.50
CA HIS A 14 0.86 17.89 -9.37
C HIS A 14 0.72 16.39 -9.21
N PRO A 15 0.41 15.92 -8.00
CA PRO A 15 0.11 14.50 -7.82
C PRO A 15 -1.05 14.08 -8.71
N VAL A 16 -0.97 12.87 -9.23
CA VAL A 16 -2.02 12.30 -10.07
C VAL A 16 -2.93 11.48 -9.17
N GLN A 17 -4.22 11.71 -9.27
CA GLN A 17 -5.19 11.00 -8.47
C GLN A 17 -5.80 9.87 -9.28
N LEU A 18 -5.80 8.67 -8.72
CA LEU A 18 -6.26 7.46 -9.39
C LEU A 18 -7.10 6.64 -8.43
N THR A 19 -8.00 5.82 -9.00
CA THR A 19 -8.74 4.85 -8.22
C THR A 19 -8.20 3.48 -8.55
N VAL A 20 -7.86 2.71 -7.52
CA VAL A 20 -7.34 1.36 -7.66
C VAL A 20 -8.30 0.39 -7.02
N GLU A 21 -8.74 -0.60 -7.79
CA GLU A 21 -9.64 -1.64 -7.28
C GLU A 21 -8.85 -2.93 -7.15
N VAL A 22 -8.82 -3.47 -5.93
CA VAL A 22 -8.10 -4.71 -5.66
C VAL A 22 -9.12 -5.82 -5.46
N ASN A 23 -9.12 -6.80 -6.34
CA ASN A 23 -10.05 -7.93 -6.31
C ASN A 23 -9.34 -9.25 -5.98
N GLU A 24 -8.05 -9.32 -6.27
CA GLU A 24 -7.28 -10.55 -6.11
C GLU A 24 -6.10 -10.30 -5.20
N ARG A 25 -5.64 -11.34 -4.55
CA ARG A 25 -4.48 -11.31 -3.65
C ARG A 25 -4.66 -10.36 -2.47
N LEU A 26 -5.90 -10.04 -2.13
CA LEU A 26 -6.17 -9.28 -0.91
C LEU A 26 -5.82 -10.14 0.31
N PRO A 27 -5.43 -9.51 1.43
CA PRO A 27 -5.41 -10.23 2.70
C PRO A 27 -6.76 -10.91 2.90
N TYR A 28 -6.73 -12.14 3.40
CA TYR A 28 -7.97 -12.93 3.47
C TYR A 28 -9.05 -12.32 4.38
N TYR A 29 -8.64 -11.44 5.27
CA TYR A 29 -9.57 -10.79 6.20
C TYR A 29 -10.18 -9.51 5.63
N ILE A 30 -9.81 -9.10 4.43
CA ILE A 30 -10.38 -7.91 3.79
C ILE A 30 -11.38 -8.34 2.73
N GLN A 31 -12.58 -7.77 2.80
CA GLN A 31 -13.64 -8.10 1.85
C GLN A 31 -13.37 -7.47 0.49
N ALA A 32 -13.49 -8.27 -0.55
CA ALA A 32 -13.36 -7.81 -1.93
C ALA A 32 -14.72 -7.31 -2.44
N PRO A 33 -14.74 -6.35 -3.35
CA PRO A 33 -13.60 -5.62 -3.88
C PRO A 33 -13.14 -4.52 -2.90
N CYS A 34 -11.86 -4.22 -2.95
CA CYS A 34 -11.30 -3.15 -2.15
C CYS A 34 -10.95 -1.99 -3.08
N VAL A 35 -11.60 -0.86 -2.91
CA VAL A 35 -11.41 0.29 -3.79
C VAL A 35 -10.73 1.40 -3.02
N LEU A 36 -9.57 1.82 -3.51
CA LEU A 36 -8.77 2.84 -2.86
C LEU A 36 -8.54 4.01 -3.80
N THR A 37 -8.54 5.21 -3.23
CA THR A 37 -8.13 6.41 -3.95
C THR A 37 -6.65 6.62 -3.69
N CYS A 38 -5.89 6.78 -4.75
CA CYS A 38 -4.45 6.91 -4.64
C CYS A 38 -3.99 8.23 -5.22
N GLU A 39 -3.09 8.91 -4.51
CA GLU A 39 -2.39 10.06 -5.04
C GLU A 39 -0.96 9.64 -5.31
N VAL A 40 -0.51 9.86 -6.54
CA VAL A 40 0.79 9.38 -7.00
C VAL A 40 1.62 10.56 -7.47
N ALA A 41 2.80 10.70 -6.91
CA ALA A 41 3.77 11.69 -7.36
C ALA A 41 5.11 10.99 -7.55
N VAL A 42 5.77 11.28 -8.65
CA VAL A 42 7.07 10.69 -8.97
C VAL A 42 8.05 11.81 -9.20
N GLN A 43 9.23 11.71 -8.58
CA GLN A 43 10.32 12.64 -8.80
C GLN A 43 11.47 11.88 -9.43
N HIS A 44 12.07 12.46 -10.47
CA HIS A 44 13.23 11.85 -11.11
C HIS A 44 14.50 12.39 -10.48
N GLU A 45 15.22 11.50 -9.82
CA GLU A 45 16.54 11.82 -9.28
C GLU A 45 17.61 11.39 -10.29
N ARG A 46 18.86 11.59 -9.96
CA ARG A 46 19.94 11.31 -10.89
C ARG A 46 19.96 9.89 -11.42
N ARG A 47 19.77 8.92 -10.52
CA ARG A 47 19.93 7.50 -10.85
C ARG A 47 18.72 6.66 -10.49
N TYR A 48 17.66 7.31 -10.07
CA TYR A 48 16.45 6.58 -9.63
C TYR A 48 15.26 7.51 -9.64
N TYR A 49 14.10 6.94 -9.45
CA TYR A 49 12.86 7.71 -9.25
C TYR A 49 12.42 7.55 -7.81
N VAL A 50 11.82 8.59 -7.27
CA VAL A 50 11.19 8.51 -5.96
C VAL A 50 9.69 8.54 -6.16
N LEU A 51 9.02 7.48 -5.72
CA LEU A 51 7.58 7.36 -5.77
C LEU A 51 7.00 7.75 -4.43
N ASN A 52 6.10 8.74 -4.45
CA ASN A 52 5.32 9.08 -3.27
C ASN A 52 3.89 8.64 -3.54
N LEU A 53 3.42 7.70 -2.75
CA LEU A 53 2.10 7.10 -2.92
C LEU A 53 1.29 7.29 -1.65
N LYS A 54 0.11 7.86 -1.79
CA LYS A 54 -0.82 8.01 -0.69
C LYS A 54 -2.09 7.27 -1.06
N SER A 55 -2.43 6.26 -0.27
CA SER A 55 -3.60 5.43 -0.52
C SER A 55 -4.61 5.62 0.60
N SER A 56 -5.87 5.75 0.25
CA SER A 56 -6.92 5.92 1.25
C SER A 56 -8.23 5.29 0.78
N GLY A 57 -9.02 4.85 1.73
CA GLY A 57 -10.31 4.26 1.44
C GLY A 57 -10.85 3.54 2.64
N GLN A 58 -12.07 3.06 2.53
CA GLN A 58 -12.70 2.33 3.60
C GLN A 58 -12.61 0.84 3.31
N LEU A 59 -12.08 0.10 4.27
CA LEU A 59 -11.96 -1.34 4.18
C LEU A 59 -13.05 -1.98 5.03
N ILE A 60 -13.58 -3.10 4.57
CA ILE A 60 -14.42 -3.94 5.40
C ILE A 60 -13.56 -5.13 5.81
N ILE A 61 -13.27 -5.21 7.07
CA ILE A 61 -12.33 -6.19 7.61
C ILE A 61 -13.06 -7.14 8.54
N ASN A 62 -12.80 -8.42 8.37
CA ASN A 62 -13.32 -9.43 9.29
C ASN A 62 -12.31 -9.59 10.43
N CYS A 63 -12.72 -9.19 11.64
CA CYS A 63 -11.83 -9.23 12.79
C CYS A 63 -11.44 -10.67 13.10
N GLN A 64 -10.15 -10.92 13.17
CA GLN A 64 -9.65 -12.28 13.40
C GLN A 64 -9.75 -12.73 14.84
N ARG A 65 -10.24 -11.86 15.72
CA ARG A 65 -10.51 -12.23 17.11
C ARG A 65 -11.97 -12.55 17.35
N CYS A 66 -12.86 -11.63 16.96
CA CYS A 66 -14.29 -11.81 17.22
C CYS A 66 -15.07 -12.26 16.00
N LEU A 67 -14.43 -12.29 14.84
CA LEU A 67 -15.01 -12.74 13.56
C LEU A 67 -16.17 -11.89 13.07
N GLN A 68 -16.27 -10.66 13.56
CA GLN A 68 -17.25 -9.72 13.08
C GLN A 68 -16.62 -8.72 12.12
N ASP A 69 -17.41 -8.27 11.16
CA ASP A 69 -16.91 -7.29 10.21
C ASP A 69 -16.89 -5.91 10.82
N PHE A 70 -15.88 -5.13 10.47
CA PHE A 70 -15.84 -3.74 10.88
C PHE A 70 -15.30 -2.89 9.74
N ALA A 71 -15.69 -1.62 9.73
CA ALA A 71 -15.20 -0.67 8.75
C ALA A 71 -13.94 0.00 9.28
N TYR A 72 -12.94 0.07 8.45
CA TYR A 72 -11.66 0.67 8.83
C TYR A 72 -11.28 1.73 7.80
N ALA A 73 -10.97 2.93 8.27
CA ALA A 73 -10.51 4.01 7.39
C ALA A 73 -9.02 3.84 7.15
N TYR A 74 -8.69 3.26 6.01
CA TYR A 74 -7.31 3.01 5.63
C TYR A 74 -6.69 4.28 5.07
N ASN A 75 -5.51 4.60 5.55
CA ASN A 75 -4.81 5.81 5.10
C ASN A 75 -3.34 5.53 5.25
N HIS A 76 -2.66 5.40 4.13
CA HIS A 76 -1.25 5.01 4.15
C HIS A 76 -0.45 5.84 3.16
N LYS A 77 0.72 6.26 3.61
CA LYS A 77 1.68 6.97 2.77
C LYS A 77 2.92 6.13 2.65
N SER A 78 3.42 5.99 1.43
CA SER A 78 4.69 5.32 1.24
C SER A 78 5.60 6.13 0.32
N GLU A 79 6.89 6.01 0.55
CA GLU A 79 7.90 6.63 -0.27
C GLU A 79 8.90 5.56 -0.64
N VAL A 80 9.04 5.32 -1.94
CA VAL A 80 9.87 4.22 -2.44
C VAL A 80 10.79 4.72 -3.52
N ALA A 81 12.07 4.36 -3.43
CA ALA A 81 13.02 4.63 -4.49
C ALA A 81 12.96 3.50 -5.51
N ILE A 82 12.77 3.84 -6.77
CA ILE A 82 12.73 2.86 -7.84
C ILE A 82 14.04 2.95 -8.59
N CYS A 83 14.85 1.92 -8.46
CA CYS A 83 16.22 1.88 -8.93
C CYS A 83 16.37 0.93 -10.10
N GLU A 84 17.31 1.23 -11.00
CA GLU A 84 17.56 0.38 -12.16
C GLU A 84 18.40 -0.84 -11.80
N SER A 85 19.17 -0.78 -10.72
CA SER A 85 20.06 -1.88 -10.36
C SER A 85 20.15 -2.06 -8.86
N ASP A 86 20.58 -3.25 -8.46
CA ASP A 86 20.81 -3.57 -7.06
C ASP A 86 21.87 -2.67 -6.44
N GLU A 87 22.85 -2.29 -7.22
CA GLU A 87 23.91 -1.43 -6.73
C GLU A 87 23.38 -0.08 -6.25
N ILE A 88 22.48 0.53 -7.04
CA ILE A 88 21.88 1.79 -6.66
C ILE A 88 21.01 1.61 -5.43
N ALA A 89 20.22 0.53 -5.40
CA ALA A 89 19.36 0.24 -4.28
C ALA A 89 20.16 0.06 -2.99
N ASN A 90 21.29 -0.64 -3.06
CA ASN A 90 22.12 -0.86 -1.89
C ASN A 90 22.66 0.45 -1.30
N GLN A 91 22.90 1.43 -2.14
CA GLN A 91 23.38 2.73 -1.67
C GLN A 91 22.29 3.52 -0.95
N LEU A 92 21.03 3.24 -1.24
CA LEU A 92 19.91 3.98 -0.69
C LEU A 92 19.17 3.26 0.44
N MET A 93 19.44 1.98 0.62
CA MET A 93 18.66 1.16 1.57
C MET A 93 18.67 1.66 3.00
N SER A 94 19.72 2.35 3.40
CA SER A 94 19.80 2.84 4.78
C SER A 94 18.90 4.04 5.02
N SER A 95 18.45 4.71 3.98
CA SER A 95 17.66 5.92 4.13
C SER A 95 16.24 5.82 3.60
N MET A 96 15.95 4.84 2.75
CA MET A 96 14.59 4.71 2.21
C MET A 96 14.38 3.31 1.66
N ASP A 97 13.10 2.96 1.54
CA ASP A 97 12.72 1.70 0.92
C ASP A 97 13.02 1.77 -0.55
N CYS A 98 13.50 0.65 -1.10
CA CYS A 98 13.91 0.59 -2.48
C CYS A 98 13.28 -0.60 -3.19
N MET A 99 12.99 -0.42 -4.47
CA MET A 99 12.65 -1.55 -5.31
C MET A 99 13.49 -1.45 -6.58
N VAL A 100 13.85 -2.59 -7.14
CA VAL A 100 14.68 -2.64 -8.34
C VAL A 100 13.80 -2.99 -9.52
N GLN A 101 13.89 -2.16 -10.55
CA GLN A 101 13.04 -2.33 -11.73
C GLN A 101 13.78 -1.76 -12.93
N SER A 102 13.90 -2.54 -13.98
CA SER A 102 14.62 -2.10 -15.16
C SER A 102 13.75 -1.38 -16.17
N ASP A 103 12.44 -1.56 -16.12
CA ASP A 103 11.56 -0.91 -17.08
C ASP A 103 10.95 0.37 -16.51
N ASP A 104 10.21 1.08 -17.35
CA ASP A 104 9.62 2.37 -17.00
C ASP A 104 8.20 2.25 -16.45
N ASP A 105 7.65 1.06 -16.42
CA ASP A 105 6.26 0.87 -16.03
C ASP A 105 6.11 0.69 -14.53
N LEU A 106 5.16 1.43 -13.97
CA LEU A 106 4.85 1.36 -12.54
C LEU A 106 3.56 0.59 -12.35
N ASP A 107 3.63 -0.52 -11.64
CA ASP A 107 2.46 -1.34 -11.34
C ASP A 107 1.90 -0.94 -9.98
N LEU A 108 0.96 -0.01 -9.99
CA LEU A 108 0.34 0.49 -8.76
C LEU A 108 -0.49 -0.56 -8.07
N LEU A 109 -1.14 -1.43 -8.83
CA LEU A 109 -1.96 -2.48 -8.23
C LEU A 109 -1.11 -3.39 -7.35
N GLU A 110 0.06 -3.76 -7.82
CA GLU A 110 0.96 -4.60 -7.05
C GLU A 110 1.44 -3.91 -5.78
N ILE A 111 1.85 -2.64 -5.91
CA ILE A 111 2.36 -1.89 -4.76
C ILE A 111 1.27 -1.70 -3.71
N VAL A 112 0.08 -1.32 -4.14
CA VAL A 112 -1.05 -1.10 -3.23
C VAL A 112 -1.45 -2.40 -2.54
N THR A 113 -1.45 -3.50 -3.28
CA THR A 113 -1.79 -4.80 -2.72
C THR A 113 -0.78 -5.22 -1.66
N ASP A 114 0.51 -5.04 -1.94
CA ASP A 114 1.55 -5.35 -0.97
C ASP A 114 1.43 -4.50 0.29
N ASP A 115 1.13 -3.21 0.12
CA ASP A 115 0.94 -2.32 1.26
C ASP A 115 -0.25 -2.76 2.12
N LEU A 116 -1.31 -3.24 1.52
CA LEU A 116 -2.45 -3.74 2.27
C LEU A 116 -2.06 -4.93 3.15
N HIS A 117 -1.22 -5.82 2.62
CA HIS A 117 -0.74 -6.95 3.41
C HIS A 117 0.13 -6.53 4.58
N LEU A 118 0.88 -5.45 4.41
CA LEU A 118 1.81 -5.02 5.44
C LEU A 118 1.18 -4.10 6.48
N PHE A 119 0.22 -3.29 6.09
CA PHE A 119 -0.23 -2.19 6.93
C PHE A 119 -1.71 -2.19 7.31
N SER A 120 -2.53 -3.06 6.73
CA SER A 120 -3.92 -3.13 7.16
C SER A 120 -4.03 -3.99 8.42
N PRO A 121 -4.93 -3.62 9.35
CA PRO A 121 -5.10 -4.41 10.56
C PRO A 121 -5.97 -5.61 10.31
N GLU A 122 -5.72 -6.69 11.02
CA GLU A 122 -6.55 -7.90 10.92
C GLU A 122 -7.57 -8.00 12.04
N LYS A 123 -7.57 -7.03 12.96
CA LYS A 123 -8.50 -6.99 14.07
C LYS A 123 -8.72 -5.55 14.48
N HIS A 124 -9.87 -5.25 15.02
CA HIS A 124 -10.17 -3.89 15.44
C HIS A 124 -9.64 -3.64 16.85
N ASP A 125 -9.29 -2.38 17.11
CA ASP A 125 -8.63 -2.01 18.35
C ASP A 125 -9.45 -2.30 19.60
N GLU A 126 -10.74 -2.09 19.52
CA GLU A 126 -11.61 -2.26 20.68
C GLU A 126 -12.45 -3.52 20.57
N CYS A 127 -11.79 -4.63 20.31
CA CYS A 127 -12.47 -5.90 20.21
C CYS A 127 -12.86 -6.40 21.60
N ARG A 128 -14.09 -6.14 22.00
CA ARG A 128 -14.58 -6.50 23.32
C ARG A 128 -14.67 -7.99 23.54
N LEU A 129 -15.04 -8.71 22.49
CA LEU A 129 -15.11 -10.14 22.59
C LEU A 129 -13.76 -10.72 22.98
N ASN A 130 -12.71 -10.18 22.41
CA ASN A 130 -11.37 -10.61 22.73
C ASN A 130 -11.06 -10.39 24.20
N LYS A 131 -11.45 -9.26 24.75
CA LYS A 131 -11.22 -8.97 26.16
C LYS A 131 -11.99 -9.92 27.04
N ALA A 132 -13.24 -10.17 26.69
CA ALA A 132 -14.09 -11.04 27.47
C ALA A 132 -13.58 -12.48 27.50
N LEU A 133 -13.11 -12.95 26.36
CA LEU A 133 -12.62 -14.32 26.26
C LEU A 133 -11.23 -14.46 26.82
N TYR A 134 -10.44 -13.45 26.62
CA TYR A 134 -9.03 -13.51 26.93
C TYR A 134 -8.75 -13.55 28.43
N TYR A 135 -9.38 -12.67 29.17
CA TYR A 135 -9.12 -12.57 30.58
C TYR A 135 -9.74 -13.66 31.39
N PRO A 136 -11.01 -13.94 31.25
CA PRO A 136 -11.62 -14.92 32.11
C PRO A 136 -11.12 -16.33 31.88
N SER A 137 -10.74 -16.61 30.69
CA SER A 137 -10.36 -17.97 30.34
C SER A 137 -8.91 -18.27 30.64
N LEU A 138 -8.20 -17.28 31.00
CA LEU A 138 -6.79 -17.46 31.24
C LEU A 138 -6.42 -17.05 32.64
#